data_8eacfa292ece01443bbebc0111b90743
#
_entry.id   8eacfa292ece01443bbebc0111b90743
#
_cell.length_a   1.000
_cell.length_b   1.000
_cell.length_c   1.000
_cell.angle_alpha   90.00
_cell.angle_beta   90.00
_cell.angle_gamma   90.00
#
_symmetry.space_group_name_H-M   'P 1'
#
loop_
_entity.id
_entity.type
_entity.pdbx_description
1 polymer ?
#
loop_
_entity_poly.entity_id
_entity_poly.type
_entity_poly.pdbx_seq_one_letter_code
_entity_poly.pdbx_strand_id
1 'polypeptide(L)'
;MDYDVLVLGGGIIGCAAAYELSKYNLNIAVIEKEYDIADDISFVNTAIVYDGSETSNNVMSGLEYIGNILLEDLCSRFNVPFKRIGALRVVNDENGVLKLKEMYDRTVKRGIDGICLINGDEVKKIEPNINTDIKKGLYSKNVAIVAPYDLAIAYAEVASEN
;
A
#
# COMPACT_ATOMS: atom_id res chain seq x y z
N MET A 1 -25.26 16.62 -21.57
CA MET A 1 -24.87 15.23 -21.20
C MET A 1 -25.25 15.06 -19.75
N ASP A 2 -26.01 14.05 -19.46
CA ASP A 2 -26.39 13.73 -18.09
C ASP A 2 -25.47 12.62 -17.63
N TYR A 3 -24.86 12.78 -16.47
CA TYR A 3 -23.99 11.77 -15.86
C TYR A 3 -24.73 11.11 -14.71
N ASP A 4 -24.56 9.79 -14.59
CA ASP A 4 -25.09 9.00 -13.46
C ASP A 4 -24.20 9.17 -12.22
N VAL A 5 -22.87 9.31 -12.43
CA VAL A 5 -21.89 9.49 -11.36
C VAL A 5 -20.86 10.55 -11.72
N LEU A 6 -20.56 11.43 -10.76
CA LEU A 6 -19.45 12.38 -10.83
C LEU A 6 -18.44 12.03 -9.73
N VAL A 7 -17.22 11.71 -10.12
CA VAL A 7 -16.09 11.50 -9.22
C VAL A 7 -15.33 12.81 -9.10
N LEU A 8 -15.23 13.37 -7.89
CA LEU A 8 -14.53 14.62 -7.63
C LEU A 8 -13.10 14.32 -7.14
N GLY A 9 -12.12 14.64 -7.98
CA GLY A 9 -10.70 14.42 -7.77
C GLY A 9 -10.15 13.26 -8.60
N GLY A 10 -9.11 13.53 -9.39
CA GLY A 10 -8.40 12.59 -10.25
C GLY A 10 -7.15 11.98 -9.60
N GLY A 11 -7.06 11.95 -8.27
CA GLY A 11 -6.02 11.21 -7.55
C GLY A 11 -6.24 9.69 -7.63
N ILE A 12 -5.35 8.90 -7.04
CA ILE A 12 -5.40 7.42 -7.10
C ILE A 12 -6.76 6.85 -6.66
N ILE A 13 -7.39 7.43 -5.64
CA ILE A 13 -8.70 6.96 -5.13
C ILE A 13 -9.80 7.25 -6.15
N GLY A 14 -9.82 8.45 -6.74
CA GLY A 14 -10.82 8.81 -7.76
C GLY A 14 -10.66 7.98 -9.03
N CYS A 15 -9.43 7.78 -9.50
CA CYS A 15 -9.14 6.95 -10.66
C CYS A 15 -9.53 5.48 -10.41
N ALA A 16 -9.23 4.93 -9.23
CA ALA A 16 -9.64 3.58 -8.86
C ALA A 16 -11.17 3.44 -8.76
N ALA A 17 -11.86 4.45 -8.20
CA ALA A 17 -13.32 4.46 -8.15
C ALA A 17 -13.93 4.51 -9.55
N ALA A 18 -13.40 5.36 -10.44
CA ALA A 18 -13.83 5.43 -11.83
C ALA A 18 -13.64 4.08 -12.55
N TYR A 19 -12.48 3.44 -12.36
CA TYR A 19 -12.20 2.11 -12.91
C TYR A 19 -13.21 1.06 -12.41
N GLU A 20 -13.50 1.02 -11.10
CA GLU A 20 -14.47 0.07 -10.57
C GLU A 20 -15.89 0.33 -11.10
N LEU A 21 -16.28 1.59 -11.22
CA LEU A 21 -17.58 2.00 -11.74
C LEU A 21 -17.71 1.76 -13.25
N SER A 22 -16.62 1.87 -14.03
CA SER A 22 -16.63 1.66 -15.48
C SER A 22 -16.99 0.22 -15.90
N LYS A 23 -16.98 -0.72 -14.97
CA LYS A 23 -17.46 -2.10 -15.18
C LYS A 23 -18.98 -2.20 -15.28
N TYR A 24 -19.70 -1.13 -15.03
CA TYR A 24 -21.16 -1.06 -15.07
C TYR A 24 -21.60 -0.14 -16.20
N ASN A 25 -22.83 -0.33 -16.69
CA ASN A 25 -23.41 0.53 -17.74
C ASN A 25 -23.88 1.86 -17.14
N LEU A 26 -22.93 2.76 -16.84
CA LEU A 26 -23.13 4.06 -16.22
C LEU A 26 -22.37 5.14 -17.01
N ASN A 27 -22.96 6.33 -17.10
CA ASN A 27 -22.28 7.52 -17.60
C ASN A 27 -21.49 8.15 -16.45
N ILE A 28 -20.17 8.04 -16.47
CA ILE A 28 -19.28 8.47 -15.41
C ILE A 28 -18.42 9.63 -15.89
N ALA A 29 -18.19 10.62 -15.04
CA ALA A 29 -17.16 11.63 -15.26
C ALA A 29 -16.28 11.78 -14.04
N VAL A 30 -14.98 11.97 -14.27
CA VAL A 30 -14.00 12.39 -13.27
C VAL A 30 -13.72 13.88 -13.46
N ILE A 31 -13.80 14.66 -12.39
CA ILE A 31 -13.52 16.09 -12.40
C ILE A 31 -12.27 16.32 -11.55
N GLU A 32 -11.21 16.81 -12.18
CA GLU A 32 -9.96 17.19 -11.53
C GLU A 32 -9.76 18.71 -11.63
N LYS A 33 -9.22 19.31 -10.57
CA LYS A 33 -8.91 20.75 -10.50
C LYS A 33 -7.57 21.12 -11.12
N GLU A 34 -6.64 20.17 -11.10
CA GLU A 34 -5.31 20.32 -11.69
C GLU A 34 -5.33 20.02 -13.19
N TYR A 35 -4.22 20.28 -13.86
CA TYR A 35 -4.11 20.08 -15.31
C TYR A 35 -4.01 18.61 -15.72
N ASP A 36 -3.62 17.74 -14.77
CA ASP A 36 -3.50 16.31 -15.01
C ASP A 36 -4.03 15.51 -13.82
N ILE A 37 -4.32 14.25 -14.06
CA ILE A 37 -4.67 13.30 -13.00
C ILE A 37 -3.43 12.94 -12.18
N ALA A 38 -3.65 12.61 -10.92
CA ALA A 38 -2.60 12.21 -9.98
C ALA A 38 -1.52 13.28 -9.70
N ASP A 39 -1.71 14.51 -10.10
CA ASP A 39 -0.73 15.62 -10.00
C ASP A 39 -0.70 16.29 -8.60
N ASP A 40 -0.89 15.50 -7.53
CA ASP A 40 -0.80 15.96 -6.13
C ASP A 40 -0.22 14.82 -5.27
N ILE A 41 -0.83 14.46 -4.15
CA ILE A 41 -0.36 13.43 -3.21
C ILE A 41 -0.08 12.08 -3.89
N SER A 42 -0.81 11.73 -4.95
CA SER A 42 -0.59 10.49 -5.71
C SER A 42 0.73 10.49 -6.48
N PHE A 43 1.27 11.66 -6.83
CA PHE A 43 2.59 11.82 -7.44
C PHE A 43 3.72 11.83 -6.40
N VAL A 44 3.50 12.50 -5.25
CA VAL A 44 4.52 12.74 -4.22
C VAL A 44 4.25 11.91 -2.96
N ASN A 45 4.54 10.62 -3.01
CA ASN A 45 4.40 9.72 -1.86
C ASN A 45 5.57 8.73 -1.78
N THR A 46 5.57 7.87 -0.76
CA THR A 46 6.65 6.90 -0.50
C THR A 46 6.56 5.63 -1.35
N ALA A 47 5.52 5.47 -2.15
CA ALA A 47 5.27 4.30 -2.98
C ALA A 47 5.13 2.96 -2.22
N ILE A 48 5.02 2.99 -0.91
CA ILE A 48 4.95 1.79 -0.06
C ILE A 48 3.52 1.25 -0.04
N VAL A 49 3.38 -0.03 -0.34
CA VAL A 49 2.15 -0.81 -0.21
C VAL A 49 2.23 -1.60 1.09
N TYR A 50 1.58 -1.08 2.13
CA TYR A 50 1.54 -1.69 3.44
C TYR A 50 0.69 -2.97 3.45
N ASP A 51 1.01 -3.88 4.37
CA ASP A 51 0.33 -5.17 4.51
C ASP A 51 -0.68 -5.22 5.67
N GLY A 52 -1.03 -4.07 6.23
CA GLY A 52 -1.96 -3.94 7.35
C GLY A 52 -1.32 -4.12 8.73
N SER A 53 -0.02 -4.41 8.82
CA SER A 53 0.68 -4.56 10.10
C SER A 53 0.96 -3.22 10.81
N GLU A 54 1.11 -2.13 10.04
CA GLU A 54 1.52 -0.81 10.53
C GLU A 54 0.51 -0.16 11.46
N THR A 55 -0.69 0.01 10.99
CA THR A 55 -1.70 0.82 11.65
C THR A 55 -2.32 0.12 12.87
N SER A 56 -2.61 0.91 13.90
CA SER A 56 -3.41 0.44 15.04
C SER A 56 -4.91 0.42 14.73
N ASN A 57 -5.37 1.14 13.71
CA ASN A 57 -6.77 1.18 13.28
C ASN A 57 -7.15 -0.11 12.57
N ASN A 58 -8.19 -0.80 13.07
CA ASN A 58 -8.60 -2.09 12.53
C ASN A 58 -9.19 -2.00 11.11
N VAL A 59 -9.94 -0.94 10.81
CA VAL A 59 -10.54 -0.74 9.48
C VAL A 59 -9.45 -0.49 8.44
N MET A 60 -8.53 0.43 8.74
CA MET A 60 -7.40 0.73 7.85
C MET A 60 -6.53 -0.50 7.63
N SER A 61 -6.21 -1.23 8.69
CA SER A 61 -5.44 -2.47 8.59
C SER A 61 -6.09 -3.50 7.65
N GLY A 62 -7.40 -3.65 7.73
CA GLY A 62 -8.14 -4.54 6.82
C GLY A 62 -8.09 -4.07 5.37
N LEU A 63 -8.24 -2.77 5.14
CA LEU A 63 -8.16 -2.18 3.79
C LEU A 63 -6.74 -2.30 3.21
N GLU A 64 -5.71 -2.01 4.01
CA GLU A 64 -4.31 -2.18 3.60
C GLU A 64 -3.99 -3.64 3.25
N TYR A 65 -4.45 -4.59 4.06
CA TYR A 65 -4.23 -6.02 3.82
C TYR A 65 -4.89 -6.51 2.53
N ILE A 66 -6.17 -6.16 2.34
CA ILE A 66 -6.91 -6.54 1.12
C ILE A 66 -6.31 -5.85 -0.10
N GLY A 67 -6.03 -4.54 -0.01
CA GLY A 67 -5.39 -3.77 -1.08
C GLY A 67 -4.03 -4.33 -1.49
N ASN A 68 -3.22 -4.73 -0.51
CA ASN A 68 -1.91 -5.34 -0.76
C ASN A 68 -2.00 -6.65 -1.57
N ILE A 69 -3.02 -7.47 -1.30
CA ILE A 69 -3.25 -8.73 -2.04
C ILE A 69 -3.73 -8.43 -3.47
N LEU A 70 -4.65 -7.48 -3.62
CA LEU A 70 -5.26 -7.18 -4.92
C LEU A 70 -4.32 -6.45 -5.87
N LEU A 71 -3.43 -5.59 -5.36
CA LEU A 71 -2.57 -4.74 -6.18
C LEU A 71 -1.58 -5.51 -7.04
N GLU A 72 -1.08 -6.65 -6.59
CA GLU A 72 -0.10 -7.43 -7.38
C GLU A 72 -0.69 -7.91 -8.71
N ASP A 73 -1.90 -8.46 -8.69
CA ASP A 73 -2.61 -8.88 -9.90
C ASP A 73 -3.01 -7.68 -10.78
N LEU A 74 -3.51 -6.62 -10.17
CA LEU A 74 -3.87 -5.39 -10.89
C LEU A 74 -2.68 -4.76 -11.59
N CYS A 75 -1.56 -4.61 -10.89
CA CYS A 75 -0.33 -4.06 -11.46
C CYS A 75 0.21 -4.94 -12.60
N SER A 76 0.13 -6.25 -12.45
CA SER A 76 0.52 -7.18 -13.52
C SER A 76 -0.35 -6.99 -14.77
N ARG A 77 -1.67 -6.87 -14.61
CA ARG A 77 -2.60 -6.67 -15.73
C ARG A 77 -2.43 -5.32 -16.43
N PHE A 78 -2.11 -4.28 -15.65
CA PHE A 78 -1.93 -2.91 -16.16
C PHE A 78 -0.49 -2.61 -16.58
N ASN A 79 0.42 -3.57 -16.47
CA ASN A 79 1.86 -3.38 -16.72
C ASN A 79 2.47 -2.25 -15.86
N VAL A 80 1.99 -2.09 -14.63
CA VAL A 80 2.51 -1.12 -13.65
C VAL A 80 3.61 -1.77 -12.83
N PRO A 81 4.77 -1.12 -12.65
CA PRO A 81 5.84 -1.66 -11.80
C PRO A 81 5.38 -1.89 -10.36
N PHE A 82 5.52 -3.14 -9.91
CA PHE A 82 5.21 -3.59 -8.56
C PHE A 82 6.27 -4.57 -8.09
N LYS A 83 6.72 -4.45 -6.83
CA LYS A 83 7.72 -5.36 -6.29
C LYS A 83 7.53 -5.60 -4.80
N ARG A 84 7.42 -6.85 -4.37
CA ARG A 84 7.51 -7.23 -2.95
C ARG A 84 8.95 -7.14 -2.50
N ILE A 85 9.22 -6.26 -1.56
CA ILE A 85 10.56 -6.01 -1.01
C ILE A 85 10.67 -6.34 0.48
N GLY A 86 9.52 -6.54 1.14
CA GLY A 86 9.45 -6.65 2.59
C GLY A 86 9.70 -5.32 3.30
N ALA A 87 9.50 -5.33 4.61
CA ALA A 87 9.82 -4.22 5.49
C ALA A 87 10.45 -4.72 6.78
N LEU A 88 11.43 -4.01 7.27
CA LEU A 88 12.16 -4.31 8.49
C LEU A 88 12.04 -3.14 9.47
N ARG A 89 11.44 -3.41 10.62
CA ARG A 89 11.42 -2.50 11.75
C ARG A 89 12.41 -2.94 12.77
N VAL A 90 13.24 -2.04 13.27
CA VAL A 90 14.28 -2.36 14.21
C VAL A 90 14.23 -1.46 15.43
N VAL A 91 14.63 -2.01 16.57
CA VAL A 91 14.74 -1.29 17.84
C VAL A 91 16.00 -1.69 18.59
N ASN A 92 16.51 -0.77 19.39
CA ASN A 92 17.75 -0.92 20.14
C ASN A 92 17.56 -0.84 21.67
N ASP A 93 16.32 -0.68 22.15
CA ASP A 93 16.00 -0.60 23.58
C ASP A 93 14.84 -1.53 23.96
N GLU A 94 14.66 -1.75 25.28
CA GLU A 94 13.64 -2.66 25.80
C GLU A 94 12.21 -2.15 25.58
N ASN A 95 11.98 -0.85 25.61
CA ASN A 95 10.68 -0.25 25.35
C ASN A 95 10.26 -0.47 23.90
N GLY A 96 11.19 -0.31 22.97
CA GLY A 96 11.01 -0.65 21.56
C GLY A 96 10.68 -2.13 21.36
N VAL A 97 11.36 -3.03 22.07
CA VAL A 97 11.07 -4.48 21.99
C VAL A 97 9.62 -4.78 22.41
N LEU A 98 9.14 -4.14 23.48
CA LEU A 98 7.73 -4.30 23.91
C LEU A 98 6.76 -3.81 22.83
N LYS A 99 7.01 -2.64 22.24
CA LYS A 99 6.18 -2.10 21.15
C LYS A 99 6.15 -2.98 19.90
N LEU A 100 7.30 -3.54 19.50
CA LEU A 100 7.34 -4.50 18.40
C LEU A 100 6.56 -5.77 18.68
N LYS A 101 6.62 -6.26 19.92
CA LYS A 101 5.83 -7.42 20.35
C LYS A 101 4.32 -7.14 20.32
N GLU A 102 3.89 -6.00 20.85
CA GLU A 102 2.49 -5.58 20.77
C GLU A 102 1.99 -5.45 19.32
N MET A 103 2.83 -4.91 18.43
CA MET A 103 2.54 -4.81 17.02
C MET A 103 2.41 -6.19 16.36
N TYR A 104 3.34 -7.09 16.64
CA TYR A 104 3.30 -8.48 16.18
C TYR A 104 2.02 -9.19 16.64
N ASP A 105 1.74 -9.17 17.95
CA ASP A 105 0.59 -9.84 18.55
C ASP A 105 -0.74 -9.31 17.96
N ARG A 106 -0.84 -8.00 17.77
CA ARG A 106 -1.98 -7.35 17.11
C ARG A 106 -2.15 -7.81 15.66
N THR A 107 -1.07 -7.90 14.90
CA THR A 107 -1.08 -8.29 13.49
C THR A 107 -1.48 -9.75 13.32
N VAL A 108 -0.92 -10.63 14.14
CA VAL A 108 -1.28 -12.07 14.15
C VAL A 108 -2.75 -12.26 14.54
N LYS A 109 -3.24 -11.51 15.55
CA LYS A 109 -4.65 -11.56 15.96
C LYS A 109 -5.62 -11.14 14.85
N ARG A 110 -5.16 -10.28 13.91
CA ARG A 110 -5.94 -9.87 12.74
C ARG A 110 -5.91 -10.90 11.60
N GLY A 111 -5.15 -11.96 11.72
CA GLY A 111 -5.00 -12.99 10.69
C GLY A 111 -4.07 -12.59 9.54
N ILE A 112 -3.27 -11.53 9.73
CA ILE A 112 -2.27 -11.09 8.74
C ILE A 112 -1.04 -11.97 8.89
N ASP A 113 -0.66 -12.63 7.83
CA ASP A 113 0.49 -13.52 7.77
C ASP A 113 1.77 -12.83 7.27
N GLY A 114 2.86 -13.59 7.22
CA GLY A 114 4.12 -13.10 6.64
C GLY A 114 4.90 -12.13 7.52
N ILE A 115 4.54 -12.03 8.81
CA ILE A 115 5.24 -11.20 9.79
C ILE A 115 5.95 -12.07 10.81
N CYS A 116 7.17 -11.71 11.22
CA CYS A 116 7.92 -12.41 12.25
C CYS A 116 8.81 -11.47 13.09
N LEU A 117 8.95 -11.83 14.37
CA LEU A 117 9.94 -11.21 15.24
C LEU A 117 11.29 -11.91 15.06
N ILE A 118 12.34 -11.14 14.82
CA ILE A 118 13.71 -11.61 14.60
C ILE A 118 14.68 -10.93 15.56
N ASN A 119 15.80 -11.59 15.86
CA ASN A 119 16.85 -11.03 16.70
C ASN A 119 17.80 -10.12 15.93
N GLY A 120 18.71 -9.43 16.62
CA GLY A 120 19.64 -8.48 16.01
C GLY A 120 20.59 -9.11 14.98
N ASP A 121 21.00 -10.36 15.17
CA ASP A 121 21.87 -11.07 14.23
C ASP A 121 21.12 -11.43 12.94
N GLU A 122 19.86 -11.79 13.05
CA GLU A 122 19.00 -12.02 11.89
C GLU A 122 18.72 -10.73 11.13
N VAL A 123 18.52 -9.60 11.84
CA VAL A 123 18.39 -8.28 11.23
C VAL A 123 19.63 -7.94 10.40
N LYS A 124 20.83 -8.12 10.96
CA LYS A 124 22.10 -7.86 10.26
C LYS A 124 22.33 -8.74 9.03
N LYS A 125 21.73 -9.91 8.97
CA LYS A 125 21.77 -10.76 7.75
C LYS A 125 20.89 -10.20 6.63
N ILE A 126 19.75 -9.57 6.99
CA ILE A 126 18.82 -8.97 6.02
C ILE A 126 19.37 -7.62 5.54
N GLU A 127 19.86 -6.77 6.47
CA GLU A 127 20.41 -5.45 6.18
C GLU A 127 21.79 -5.30 6.87
N PRO A 128 22.88 -5.66 6.17
CA PRO A 128 24.24 -5.63 6.74
C PRO A 128 24.75 -4.22 7.05
N ASN A 129 24.18 -3.18 6.40
CA ASN A 129 24.62 -1.79 6.56
C ASN A 129 23.96 -1.09 7.77
N ILE A 130 23.16 -1.76 8.54
CA ILE A 130 22.60 -1.21 9.78
C ILE A 130 23.73 -0.91 10.77
N ASN A 131 23.84 0.36 11.15
CA ASN A 131 24.93 0.91 11.97
C ASN A 131 24.57 1.05 13.47
N THR A 132 23.72 0.18 14.02
CA THR A 132 23.32 0.27 15.42
C THR A 132 23.27 -1.11 16.08
N ASP A 133 23.36 -1.14 17.42
CA ASP A 133 23.14 -2.35 18.21
C ASP A 133 21.63 -2.66 18.24
N ILE A 134 21.21 -3.56 17.37
CA ILE A 134 19.82 -3.94 17.24
C ILE A 134 19.50 -5.03 18.24
N LYS A 135 18.52 -4.78 19.11
CA LYS A 135 17.99 -5.80 20.04
C LYS A 135 16.97 -6.71 19.39
N LYS A 136 16.07 -6.13 18.59
CA LYS A 136 14.97 -6.86 17.99
C LYS A 136 14.55 -6.24 16.66
N GLY A 137 14.08 -7.07 15.74
CA GLY A 137 13.44 -6.66 14.50
C GLY A 137 12.05 -7.26 14.38
N LEU A 138 11.19 -6.58 13.63
CA LEU A 138 9.93 -7.09 13.11
C LEU A 138 10.04 -7.05 11.59
N TYR A 139 10.03 -8.21 10.98
CA TYR A 139 10.09 -8.35 9.52
C TYR A 139 8.74 -8.71 8.96
N SER A 140 8.28 -7.97 7.96
CA SER A 140 7.11 -8.28 7.16
C SER A 140 7.54 -8.55 5.72
N LYS A 141 7.27 -9.75 5.22
CA LYS A 141 7.63 -10.15 3.84
C LYS A 141 6.66 -9.60 2.79
N ASN A 142 5.44 -9.23 3.18
CA ASN A 142 4.36 -8.88 2.26
C ASN A 142 4.34 -7.41 1.86
N VAL A 143 5.09 -6.55 2.52
CA VAL A 143 5.21 -5.14 2.13
C VAL A 143 5.85 -5.04 0.75
N ALA A 144 5.28 -4.17 -0.08
CA ALA A 144 5.71 -3.97 -1.46
C ALA A 144 5.94 -2.49 -1.77
N ILE A 145 6.44 -2.23 -2.96
CA ILE A 145 6.46 -0.90 -3.59
C ILE A 145 5.76 -0.98 -4.94
N VAL A 146 5.16 0.13 -5.33
CA VAL A 146 4.45 0.29 -6.60
C VAL A 146 4.86 1.61 -7.23
N ALA A 147 4.69 1.78 -8.56
CA ALA A 147 4.73 3.09 -9.19
C ALA A 147 3.34 3.77 -9.05
N PRO A 148 3.12 4.65 -8.07
CA PRO A 148 1.77 5.10 -7.72
C PRO A 148 1.16 6.02 -8.77
N TYR A 149 1.99 6.81 -9.46
CA TYR A 149 1.56 7.65 -10.57
C TYR A 149 1.10 6.81 -11.76
N ASP A 150 1.91 5.84 -12.18
CA ASP A 150 1.57 4.92 -13.27
C ASP A 150 0.29 4.13 -12.96
N LEU A 151 0.11 3.75 -11.69
CA LEU A 151 -1.10 3.05 -11.25
C LEU A 151 -2.35 3.93 -11.37
N ALA A 152 -2.26 5.22 -11.01
CA ALA A 152 -3.38 6.14 -11.14
C ALA A 152 -3.75 6.39 -12.61
N ILE A 153 -2.75 6.58 -13.47
CA ILE A 153 -2.94 6.71 -14.91
C ILE A 153 -3.60 5.45 -15.48
N ALA A 154 -3.07 4.27 -15.17
CA ALA A 154 -3.61 3.02 -15.67
C ALA A 154 -5.09 2.81 -15.28
N TYR A 155 -5.48 3.15 -14.06
CA TYR A 155 -6.89 3.13 -13.66
C TYR A 155 -7.74 4.09 -14.51
N ALA A 156 -7.27 5.32 -14.73
CA ALA A 156 -8.02 6.31 -15.50
C ALA A 156 -8.13 5.94 -16.98
N GLU A 157 -7.06 5.45 -17.59
CA GLU A 157 -7.04 5.00 -18.99
C GLU A 157 -8.04 3.85 -19.20
N VAL A 158 -7.96 2.80 -18.39
CA VAL A 158 -8.90 1.67 -18.49
C VAL A 158 -10.34 2.10 -18.22
N ALA A 159 -10.56 3.03 -17.27
CA ALA A 159 -11.90 3.56 -17.02
C ALA A 159 -12.44 4.35 -18.22
N SER A 160 -11.59 5.03 -18.98
CA SER A 160 -11.99 5.83 -20.15
C SER A 160 -12.27 4.98 -21.40
N GLU A 161 -11.72 3.76 -21.46
CA GLU A 161 -11.89 2.82 -22.58
C GLU A 161 -13.15 1.94 -22.45
N ASN A 162 -13.71 1.84 -21.25
CA ASN A 162 -14.91 1.05 -20.95
C ASN A 162 -16.22 1.87 -21.10
#